data_618070b542a2b394c750bd8c1183e030
#
_entry.id   618070b542a2b394c750bd8c1183e030
#
_cell.length_a   1.000
_cell.length_b   1.000
_cell.length_c   1.000
_cell.angle_alpha   90.00
_cell.angle_beta   90.00
_cell.angle_gamma   90.00
#
_symmetry.space_group_name_H-M   'P 1'
#
loop_
_entity.id
_entity.type
_entity.pdbx_description
1 polymer ?
#
loop_
_entity_poly.entity_id
_entity_poly.type
_entity_poly.pdbx_seq_one_letter_code
_entity_poly.pdbx_strand_id
1 'polypeptide(L)'
;LRIIVPDNEESRDQIIFATNNQTNIPKATLRVTDPIHLQIEMYFKSRGLFYDRRKNYYKNQGHKPAEIVGVSFLAQCLITIFLKKPDYARARPSTLLNDEKTYNELYEKNNDLEVFYRVALLGKKIQKNVRSGSDYSSAEKSDILYYVLYAVIADVLGKRNITPADIKNLDMDSVTDTLIEDIRNRVYEIYKQHGGNGRVAKSAKFIQYIDNMLDE
;
A
#
# COMPACT_ATOMS: atom_id res chain seq x y z
N LEU A 1 -28.22 19.49 17.06
CA LEU A 1 -27.23 18.41 17.03
C LEU A 1 -27.95 17.10 17.27
N ARG A 2 -27.84 16.13 16.35
CA ARG A 2 -28.41 14.79 16.49
C ARG A 2 -27.27 13.82 16.78
N ILE A 3 -27.27 13.20 17.94
CA ILE A 3 -26.28 12.19 18.33
C ILE A 3 -26.96 10.83 18.17
N ILE A 4 -26.37 9.95 17.38
CA ILE A 4 -26.83 8.57 17.19
C ILE A 4 -25.79 7.68 17.89
N VAL A 5 -26.26 6.91 18.87
CA VAL A 5 -25.43 5.92 19.56
C VAL A 5 -25.83 4.55 19.05
N PRO A 6 -24.98 3.84 18.30
CA PRO A 6 -25.28 2.50 17.80
C PRO A 6 -25.14 1.46 18.91
N ASP A 7 -26.02 0.47 18.92
CA ASP A 7 -26.04 -0.60 19.92
C ASP A 7 -24.88 -1.62 19.74
N ASN A 8 -24.34 -1.72 18.51
CA ASN A 8 -23.25 -2.63 18.17
C ASN A 8 -22.44 -2.12 16.97
N GLU A 9 -21.33 -2.81 16.64
CA GLU A 9 -20.45 -2.45 15.54
C GLU A 9 -21.12 -2.53 14.18
N GLU A 10 -21.98 -3.51 13.96
CA GLU A 10 -22.70 -3.69 12.71
C GLU A 10 -23.68 -2.55 12.44
N SER A 11 -24.49 -2.16 13.44
CA SER A 11 -25.38 -1.01 13.36
C SER A 11 -24.63 0.29 13.10
N ARG A 12 -23.46 0.45 13.74
CA ARG A 12 -22.58 1.59 13.49
C ARG A 12 -22.08 1.62 12.05
N ASP A 13 -21.59 0.49 11.52
CA ASP A 13 -21.08 0.41 10.16
C ASP A 13 -22.18 0.66 9.13
N GLN A 14 -23.42 0.19 9.38
CA GLN A 14 -24.60 0.49 8.56
C GLN A 14 -24.93 2.00 8.57
N ILE A 15 -24.87 2.65 9.73
CA ILE A 15 -25.11 4.10 9.85
C ILE A 15 -24.03 4.89 9.09
N ILE A 16 -22.77 4.50 9.23
CA ILE A 16 -21.65 5.11 8.51
C ILE A 16 -21.86 4.94 7.00
N PHE A 17 -22.21 3.75 6.55
CA PHE A 17 -22.47 3.47 5.14
C PHE A 17 -23.63 4.31 4.58
N ALA A 18 -24.77 4.35 5.28
CA ALA A 18 -25.92 5.13 4.89
C ALA A 18 -25.64 6.65 4.87
N THR A 19 -24.92 7.15 5.87
CA THR A 19 -24.57 8.58 5.98
C THR A 19 -23.56 8.98 4.88
N ASN A 20 -22.63 8.12 4.59
CA ASN A 20 -21.62 8.35 3.56
C ASN A 20 -22.19 8.32 2.15
N ASN A 21 -23.24 7.53 1.90
CA ASN A 21 -23.94 7.53 0.61
C ASN A 21 -24.69 8.85 0.33
N GLN A 22 -25.01 9.63 1.37
CA GLN A 22 -25.63 10.96 1.21
C GLN A 22 -24.61 12.05 0.87
N THR A 23 -23.34 11.82 1.19
CA THR A 23 -22.23 12.72 0.85
C THR A 23 -21.47 12.09 -0.31
N ASN A 24 -21.07 12.86 -1.30
CA ASN A 24 -20.35 12.34 -2.48
C ASN A 24 -18.91 11.89 -2.10
N ILE A 25 -18.82 10.83 -1.28
CA ILE A 25 -17.56 10.26 -0.79
C ILE A 25 -17.04 9.25 -1.83
N PRO A 26 -15.75 9.26 -2.15
CA PRO A 26 -15.16 8.30 -3.08
C PRO A 26 -15.52 6.85 -2.71
N LYS A 27 -16.01 6.06 -3.67
CA LYS A 27 -16.43 4.66 -3.48
C LYS A 27 -15.41 3.81 -2.70
N ALA A 28 -14.11 4.05 -2.92
CA ALA A 28 -13.04 3.37 -2.19
C ALA A 28 -13.10 3.56 -0.66
N THR A 29 -13.57 4.72 -0.20
CA THR A 29 -13.72 5.00 1.24
C THR A 29 -14.93 4.26 1.84
N LEU A 30 -15.96 3.97 1.04
CA LEU A 30 -17.14 3.22 1.47
C LEU A 30 -16.85 1.73 1.65
N ARG A 31 -15.90 1.18 0.88
CA ARG A 31 -15.56 -0.26 0.90
C ARG A 31 -14.84 -0.73 2.16
N VAL A 32 -14.46 0.15 3.07
CA VAL A 32 -13.84 -0.22 4.36
C VAL A 32 -14.74 -1.06 5.28
N THR A 33 -16.05 -1.12 4.97
CA THR A 33 -17.03 -1.98 5.64
C THR A 33 -17.18 -3.35 4.99
N ASP A 34 -16.57 -3.59 3.83
CA ASP A 34 -16.63 -4.88 3.16
C ASP A 34 -16.02 -5.99 4.06
N PRO A 35 -16.58 -7.21 4.03
CA PRO A 35 -16.16 -8.30 4.90
C PRO A 35 -14.65 -8.59 4.85
N ILE A 36 -14.03 -8.42 3.68
CA ILE A 36 -12.58 -8.64 3.52
C ILE A 36 -11.75 -7.71 4.41
N HIS A 37 -12.14 -6.45 4.56
CA HIS A 37 -11.41 -5.50 5.41
C HIS A 37 -11.56 -5.83 6.90
N LEU A 38 -12.69 -6.39 7.32
CA LEU A 38 -12.87 -6.91 8.68
C LEU A 38 -11.94 -8.11 8.93
N GLN A 39 -11.87 -9.04 7.98
CA GLN A 39 -11.00 -10.21 8.08
C GLN A 39 -9.52 -9.81 8.15
N ILE A 40 -9.09 -8.85 7.31
CA ILE A 40 -7.72 -8.30 7.36
C ILE A 40 -7.44 -7.67 8.72
N GLU A 41 -8.36 -6.88 9.27
CA GLU A 41 -8.20 -6.24 10.58
C GLU A 41 -7.99 -7.28 11.69
N MET A 42 -8.84 -8.30 11.73
CA MET A 42 -8.74 -9.38 12.71
C MET A 42 -7.42 -10.16 12.55
N TYR A 43 -7.05 -10.48 11.32
CA TYR A 43 -5.83 -11.22 11.02
C TYR A 43 -4.57 -10.44 11.42
N PHE A 44 -4.51 -9.15 11.11
CA PHE A 44 -3.39 -8.29 11.47
C PHE A 44 -3.28 -8.11 12.98
N LYS A 45 -4.41 -7.90 13.66
CA LYS A 45 -4.47 -7.73 15.10
C LYS A 45 -3.92 -8.96 15.85
N SER A 46 -4.20 -10.17 15.39
CA SER A 46 -3.67 -11.40 15.98
C SER A 46 -2.13 -11.53 15.84
N ARG A 47 -1.49 -10.69 15.01
CA ARG A 47 -0.05 -10.69 14.72
C ARG A 47 0.66 -9.39 15.12
N GLY A 48 0.00 -8.53 15.90
CA GLY A 48 0.58 -7.30 16.43
C GLY A 48 0.62 -6.14 15.43
N LEU A 49 -0.09 -6.23 14.30
CA LEU A 49 -0.36 -5.10 13.42
C LEU A 49 -1.82 -4.65 13.55
N PHE A 50 -2.06 -3.37 13.34
CA PHE A 50 -3.38 -2.76 13.49
C PHE A 50 -3.81 -2.15 12.16
N TYR A 51 -4.78 -2.78 11.49
CA TYR A 51 -5.32 -2.32 10.21
C TYR A 51 -6.35 -1.22 10.43
N ASP A 52 -5.96 0.04 10.16
CA ASP A 52 -6.75 1.23 10.46
C ASP A 52 -7.81 1.47 9.37
N ARG A 53 -8.96 0.81 9.49
CA ARG A 53 -10.13 1.02 8.61
C ARG A 53 -10.77 2.38 8.83
N ARG A 54 -10.60 2.95 10.00
CA ARG A 54 -11.13 4.25 10.42
C ARG A 54 -9.96 5.16 10.75
N LYS A 55 -9.85 6.23 10.01
CA LYS A 55 -8.73 7.17 10.14
C LYS A 55 -8.42 7.51 11.61
N ASN A 56 -7.19 7.23 12.02
CA ASN A 56 -6.64 7.49 13.35
C ASN A 56 -7.27 6.66 14.50
N TYR A 57 -8.07 5.63 14.23
CA TYR A 57 -8.72 4.85 15.29
C TYR A 57 -7.66 4.23 16.24
N TYR A 58 -6.73 3.48 15.73
CA TYR A 58 -5.68 2.84 16.54
C TYR A 58 -4.66 3.85 17.08
N LYS A 59 -4.38 4.92 16.37
CA LYS A 59 -3.55 6.01 16.87
C LYS A 59 -4.17 6.65 18.13
N ASN A 60 -5.47 6.88 18.13
CA ASN A 60 -6.18 7.45 19.27
C ASN A 60 -6.26 6.47 20.46
N GLN A 61 -6.05 5.18 20.25
CA GLN A 61 -5.90 4.15 21.27
C GLN A 61 -4.46 4.01 21.80
N GLY A 62 -3.53 4.83 21.33
CA GLY A 62 -2.14 4.85 21.79
C GLY A 62 -1.19 3.92 21.05
N HIS A 63 -1.62 3.26 19.98
CA HIS A 63 -0.73 2.41 19.16
C HIS A 63 0.28 3.25 18.39
N LYS A 64 1.49 2.70 18.24
CA LYS A 64 2.60 3.38 17.54
C LYS A 64 2.36 3.40 16.03
N PRO A 65 2.80 4.45 15.32
CA PRO A 65 2.67 4.50 13.85
C PRO A 65 3.31 3.33 13.12
N ALA A 66 4.36 2.74 13.70
CA ALA A 66 5.01 1.55 13.14
C ALA A 66 4.09 0.31 13.15
N GLU A 67 3.18 0.20 14.09
CA GLU A 67 2.25 -0.91 14.27
C GLU A 67 0.96 -0.72 13.44
N ILE A 68 0.70 0.48 12.92
CA ILE A 68 -0.55 0.82 12.23
C ILE A 68 -0.36 0.73 10.72
N VAL A 69 -1.30 0.06 10.05
CA VAL A 69 -1.39 -0.05 8.59
C VAL A 69 -2.72 0.55 8.15
N GLY A 70 -2.69 1.69 7.48
CA GLY A 70 -3.92 2.30 6.94
C GLY A 70 -4.43 1.59 5.69
N VAL A 71 -5.75 1.60 5.47
CA VAL A 71 -6.40 1.02 4.27
C VAL A 71 -5.75 1.53 2.99
N SER A 72 -5.56 2.84 2.88
CA SER A 72 -4.96 3.44 1.68
C SER A 72 -3.52 2.97 1.46
N PHE A 73 -2.73 2.81 2.53
CA PHE A 73 -1.35 2.34 2.43
C PHE A 73 -1.29 0.89 1.93
N LEU A 74 -2.11 -0.01 2.51
CA LEU A 74 -2.16 -1.40 2.03
C LEU A 74 -2.61 -1.45 0.57
N ALA A 75 -3.65 -0.73 0.19
CA ALA A 75 -4.13 -0.65 -1.18
C ALA A 75 -3.05 -0.17 -2.16
N GLN A 76 -2.29 0.86 -1.79
CA GLN A 76 -1.18 1.36 -2.61
C GLN A 76 -0.07 0.32 -2.78
N CYS A 77 0.25 -0.44 -1.74
CA CYS A 77 1.21 -1.55 -1.84
C CYS A 77 0.68 -2.68 -2.76
N LEU A 78 -0.59 -3.05 -2.64
CA LEU A 78 -1.22 -4.06 -3.51
C LEU A 78 -1.22 -3.63 -4.98
N ILE A 79 -1.61 -2.38 -5.28
CA ILE A 79 -1.58 -1.78 -6.63
C ILE A 79 -0.16 -1.82 -7.19
N THR A 80 0.82 -1.48 -6.38
CA THR A 80 2.23 -1.48 -6.76
C THR A 80 2.72 -2.87 -7.15
N ILE A 81 2.47 -3.84 -6.29
CA ILE A 81 3.02 -5.20 -6.42
C ILE A 81 2.27 -6.01 -7.48
N PHE A 82 0.95 -6.07 -7.39
CA PHE A 82 0.17 -6.97 -8.24
C PHE A 82 -0.27 -6.37 -9.57
N LEU A 83 -0.47 -5.05 -9.63
CA LEU A 83 -0.84 -4.38 -10.88
C LEU A 83 0.35 -3.72 -11.59
N LYS A 84 1.54 -3.71 -10.97
CA LYS A 84 2.72 -3.03 -11.52
C LYS A 84 2.43 -1.54 -11.88
N LYS A 85 1.68 -0.85 -10.99
CA LYS A 85 1.25 0.55 -11.21
C LYS A 85 1.68 1.48 -10.06
N PRO A 86 2.99 1.66 -9.80
CA PRO A 86 3.48 2.53 -8.73
C PRO A 86 3.11 4.01 -8.96
N ASP A 87 2.95 4.45 -10.22
CA ASP A 87 2.47 5.79 -10.59
C ASP A 87 1.04 6.05 -10.09
N TYR A 88 0.14 5.07 -10.27
CA TYR A 88 -1.22 5.14 -9.71
C TYR A 88 -1.23 5.05 -8.18
N ALA A 89 -0.45 4.14 -7.62
CA ALA A 89 -0.31 4.00 -6.18
C ALA A 89 0.13 5.32 -5.54
N ARG A 90 1.10 6.02 -6.17
CA ARG A 90 1.61 7.31 -5.72
C ARG A 90 0.58 8.45 -5.87
N ALA A 91 -0.12 8.55 -6.99
CA ALA A 91 -0.84 9.78 -7.38
C ALA A 91 -2.37 9.66 -7.27
N ARG A 92 -2.97 8.52 -7.58
CA ARG A 92 -4.41 8.36 -7.75
C ARG A 92 -4.90 6.93 -7.53
N PRO A 93 -4.63 6.32 -6.37
CA PRO A 93 -5.02 4.93 -6.11
C PRO A 93 -6.54 4.73 -6.17
N SER A 94 -7.32 5.74 -5.80
CA SER A 94 -8.79 5.69 -5.86
C SER A 94 -9.34 5.47 -7.28
N THR A 95 -8.64 5.91 -8.32
CA THR A 95 -9.06 5.68 -9.70
C THR A 95 -9.15 4.18 -10.01
N LEU A 96 -8.18 3.39 -9.53
CA LEU A 96 -8.17 1.93 -9.71
C LEU A 96 -9.13 1.23 -8.74
N LEU A 97 -9.21 1.69 -7.50
CA LEU A 97 -10.07 1.08 -6.48
C LEU A 97 -11.57 1.34 -6.71
N ASN A 98 -11.92 2.35 -7.48
CA ASN A 98 -13.31 2.61 -7.88
C ASN A 98 -13.78 1.69 -9.02
N ASP A 99 -12.85 1.10 -9.78
CA ASP A 99 -13.17 0.06 -10.74
C ASP A 99 -13.40 -1.26 -10.01
N GLU A 100 -14.60 -1.82 -10.16
CA GLU A 100 -15.01 -3.02 -9.42
C GLU A 100 -14.17 -4.25 -9.78
N LYS A 101 -13.81 -4.40 -11.05
CA LYS A 101 -12.96 -5.49 -11.51
C LYS A 101 -11.59 -5.43 -10.86
N THR A 102 -10.97 -4.25 -10.86
CA THR A 102 -9.64 -4.04 -10.23
C THR A 102 -9.70 -4.22 -8.72
N TYR A 103 -10.75 -3.71 -8.07
CA TYR A 103 -10.92 -3.91 -6.63
C TYR A 103 -11.04 -5.40 -6.28
N ASN A 104 -11.86 -6.12 -7.03
CA ASN A 104 -12.07 -7.54 -6.83
C ASN A 104 -10.78 -8.33 -7.10
N GLU A 105 -10.02 -8.00 -8.12
CA GLU A 105 -8.71 -8.59 -8.39
C GLU A 105 -7.75 -8.44 -7.21
N LEU A 106 -7.75 -7.29 -6.53
CA LEU A 106 -6.86 -7.01 -5.41
C LEU A 106 -7.31 -7.62 -4.08
N TYR A 107 -8.64 -7.74 -3.85
CA TYR A 107 -9.20 -8.10 -2.54
C TYR A 107 -10.05 -9.37 -2.54
N GLU A 108 -10.31 -9.98 -3.73
CA GLU A 108 -11.25 -11.10 -3.81
C GLU A 108 -10.73 -12.42 -3.25
N LYS A 109 -11.73 -13.18 -2.95
CA LYS A 109 -12.06 -14.56 -2.54
C LYS A 109 -10.93 -15.61 -2.47
N ASN A 110 -9.85 -15.42 -3.20
CA ASN A 110 -8.70 -16.33 -3.24
C ASN A 110 -7.44 -15.73 -2.64
N ASN A 111 -7.50 -14.48 -2.15
CA ASN A 111 -6.35 -13.86 -1.51
C ASN A 111 -6.29 -14.35 -0.06
N ASP A 112 -5.31 -15.19 0.21
CA ASP A 112 -4.96 -15.59 1.56
C ASP A 112 -4.61 -14.35 2.40
N LEU A 113 -5.20 -14.24 3.59
CA LEU A 113 -4.96 -13.12 4.50
C LEU A 113 -3.48 -12.94 4.84
N GLU A 114 -2.68 -14.01 4.77
CA GLU A 114 -1.23 -13.96 4.90
C GLU A 114 -0.58 -13.09 3.82
N VAL A 115 -1.11 -13.09 2.60
CA VAL A 115 -0.58 -12.25 1.50
C VAL A 115 -0.71 -10.78 1.85
N PHE A 116 -1.87 -10.33 2.34
CA PHE A 116 -2.07 -8.94 2.78
C PHE A 116 -1.12 -8.55 3.91
N TYR A 117 -0.92 -9.47 4.86
CA TYR A 117 -0.02 -9.25 5.99
C TYR A 117 1.43 -9.09 5.53
N ARG A 118 1.92 -9.98 4.66
CA ARG A 118 3.27 -9.90 4.09
C ARG A 118 3.48 -8.66 3.23
N VAL A 119 2.51 -8.28 2.40
CA VAL A 119 2.54 -7.02 1.64
C VAL A 119 2.64 -5.82 2.58
N ALA A 120 1.88 -5.82 3.68
CA ALA A 120 1.94 -4.75 4.67
C ALA A 120 3.32 -4.67 5.35
N LEU A 121 3.91 -5.80 5.73
CA LEU A 121 5.25 -5.86 6.33
C LEU A 121 6.33 -5.35 5.36
N LEU A 122 6.31 -5.82 4.10
CA LEU A 122 7.22 -5.36 3.05
C LEU A 122 7.09 -3.86 2.83
N GLY A 123 5.87 -3.38 2.66
CA GLY A 123 5.61 -1.96 2.49
C GLY A 123 6.12 -1.11 3.67
N LYS A 124 5.92 -1.58 4.90
CA LYS A 124 6.41 -0.91 6.12
C LYS A 124 7.93 -0.90 6.21
N LYS A 125 8.58 -2.03 5.93
CA LYS A 125 10.04 -2.15 5.94
C LYS A 125 10.66 -1.18 4.94
N ILE A 126 10.17 -1.19 3.71
CA ILE A 126 10.66 -0.30 2.64
C ILE A 126 10.33 1.16 2.95
N GLN A 127 9.12 1.47 3.43
CA GLN A 127 8.76 2.83 3.83
C GLN A 127 9.68 3.38 4.92
N LYS A 128 10.04 2.55 5.91
CA LYS A 128 10.98 2.93 6.97
C LYS A 128 12.34 3.29 6.38
N ASN A 129 12.89 2.45 5.50
CA ASN A 129 14.19 2.68 4.86
C ASN A 129 14.16 3.93 3.97
N VAL A 130 13.15 4.10 3.10
CA VAL A 130 13.03 5.29 2.25
C VAL A 130 12.92 6.56 3.09
N ARG A 131 12.20 6.54 4.22
CA ARG A 131 12.06 7.69 5.11
C ARG A 131 13.34 8.03 5.86
N SER A 132 14.17 7.05 6.18
CA SER A 132 15.44 7.27 6.92
C SER A 132 16.55 7.88 6.06
N GLY A 133 16.46 7.82 4.73
CA GLY A 133 17.44 8.46 3.85
C GLY A 133 17.57 9.97 4.13
N SER A 134 18.76 10.45 4.46
CA SER A 134 19.01 11.86 4.82
C SER A 134 19.00 12.80 3.60
N ASP A 135 19.41 12.26 2.44
CA ASP A 135 19.75 13.06 1.26
C ASP A 135 18.55 13.39 0.37
N TYR A 136 17.34 12.94 0.76
CA TYR A 136 16.12 13.13 -0.01
C TYR A 136 15.13 14.02 0.74
N SER A 137 14.50 14.94 0.05
CA SER A 137 13.39 15.72 0.59
C SER A 137 12.16 14.82 0.85
N SER A 138 11.24 15.27 1.69
CA SER A 138 9.99 14.54 1.96
C SER A 138 9.15 14.31 0.70
N ALA A 139 9.21 15.24 -0.25
CA ALA A 139 8.51 15.11 -1.54
C ALA A 139 9.13 14.00 -2.39
N GLU A 140 10.46 13.98 -2.53
CA GLU A 140 11.19 12.95 -3.28
C GLU A 140 11.01 11.56 -2.68
N LYS A 141 11.07 11.42 -1.34
CA LYS A 141 10.76 10.18 -0.63
C LYS A 141 9.37 9.65 -0.96
N SER A 142 8.39 10.55 -1.00
CA SER A 142 7.02 10.22 -1.39
C SER A 142 6.91 9.84 -2.86
N ASP A 143 7.69 10.46 -3.74
CA ASP A 143 7.66 10.20 -5.17
C ASP A 143 8.25 8.82 -5.53
N ILE A 144 9.32 8.40 -4.87
CA ILE A 144 10.01 7.13 -5.19
C ILE A 144 9.52 5.91 -4.42
N LEU A 145 8.80 6.08 -3.29
CA LEU A 145 8.46 4.99 -2.35
C LEU A 145 7.91 3.73 -3.03
N TYR A 146 6.92 3.88 -3.88
CA TYR A 146 6.26 2.73 -4.52
C TYR A 146 7.08 2.13 -5.65
N TYR A 147 7.95 2.90 -6.28
CA TYR A 147 8.92 2.39 -7.25
C TYR A 147 10.00 1.55 -6.56
N VAL A 148 10.49 1.99 -5.39
CA VAL A 148 11.42 1.20 -4.56
C VAL A 148 10.73 -0.09 -4.09
N LEU A 149 9.48 -0.01 -3.64
CA LEU A 149 8.71 -1.20 -3.24
C LEU A 149 8.61 -2.23 -4.37
N TYR A 150 8.25 -1.78 -5.58
CA TYR A 150 8.20 -2.66 -6.75
C TYR A 150 9.57 -3.25 -7.07
N ALA A 151 10.59 -2.40 -7.17
CA ALA A 151 11.92 -2.79 -7.60
C ALA A 151 12.57 -3.83 -6.64
N VAL A 152 12.47 -3.62 -5.34
CA VAL A 152 13.00 -4.56 -4.33
C VAL A 152 12.36 -5.94 -4.46
N ILE A 153 11.03 -6.01 -4.61
CA ILE A 153 10.34 -7.29 -4.69
C ILE A 153 10.62 -7.97 -6.03
N ALA A 154 10.65 -7.20 -7.12
CA ALA A 154 10.96 -7.71 -8.44
C ALA A 154 12.40 -8.24 -8.55
N ASP A 155 13.35 -7.59 -7.89
CA ASP A 155 14.75 -8.00 -7.80
C ASP A 155 14.87 -9.32 -7.05
N VAL A 156 14.34 -9.41 -5.85
CA VAL A 156 14.41 -10.63 -5.01
C VAL A 156 13.75 -11.83 -5.70
N LEU A 157 12.64 -11.61 -6.40
CA LEU A 157 11.92 -12.68 -7.09
C LEU A 157 12.50 -12.99 -8.49
N GLY A 158 13.38 -12.15 -9.02
CA GLY A 158 13.91 -12.28 -10.38
C GLY A 158 12.83 -12.20 -11.47
N LYS A 159 11.72 -11.51 -11.20
CA LYS A 159 10.59 -11.41 -12.14
C LYS A 159 9.80 -10.10 -11.99
N ARG A 160 9.09 -9.73 -13.08
CA ARG A 160 8.36 -8.45 -13.16
C ARG A 160 6.85 -8.59 -12.92
N ASN A 161 6.28 -9.76 -13.15
CA ASN A 161 4.85 -10.04 -12.89
C ASN A 161 4.74 -10.87 -11.60
N ILE A 162 4.35 -10.20 -10.53
CA ILE A 162 4.33 -10.75 -9.18
C ILE A 162 2.90 -11.20 -8.85
N THR A 163 2.76 -12.43 -8.38
CA THR A 163 1.48 -13.02 -7.99
C THR A 163 1.33 -13.12 -6.47
N PRO A 164 0.11 -13.31 -5.95
CA PRO A 164 -0.11 -13.58 -4.53
C PRO A 164 0.70 -14.78 -4.01
N ALA A 165 0.83 -15.84 -4.82
CA ALA A 165 1.63 -17.02 -4.47
C ALA A 165 3.11 -16.71 -4.30
N ASP A 166 3.66 -15.81 -5.12
CA ASP A 166 5.05 -15.37 -4.97
C ASP A 166 5.30 -14.66 -3.66
N ILE A 167 4.40 -13.77 -3.27
CA ILE A 167 4.50 -13.06 -1.99
C ILE A 167 4.33 -14.02 -0.82
N LYS A 168 3.44 -15.00 -0.94
CA LYS A 168 3.25 -16.02 0.11
C LYS A 168 4.51 -16.85 0.33
N ASN A 169 5.22 -17.19 -0.74
CA ASN A 169 6.42 -18.04 -0.71
C ASN A 169 7.73 -17.25 -0.61
N LEU A 170 7.68 -15.91 -0.67
CA LEU A 170 8.86 -15.06 -0.56
C LEU A 170 9.56 -15.30 0.78
N ASP A 171 10.87 -15.53 0.73
CA ASP A 171 11.69 -15.45 1.93
C ASP A 171 11.81 -13.98 2.37
N MET A 172 11.18 -13.64 3.49
CA MET A 172 11.17 -12.28 4.02
C MET A 172 12.55 -11.80 4.48
N ASP A 173 13.46 -12.71 4.82
CA ASP A 173 14.81 -12.39 5.26
C ASP A 173 15.72 -12.02 4.08
N SER A 174 15.37 -12.46 2.86
CA SER A 174 16.07 -12.04 1.63
C SER A 174 15.91 -10.53 1.32
N VAL A 175 14.84 -9.91 1.82
CA VAL A 175 14.62 -8.46 1.68
C VAL A 175 15.41 -7.72 2.76
N THR A 176 16.72 -7.64 2.62
CA THR A 176 17.62 -7.00 3.61
C THR A 176 17.57 -5.48 3.54
N ASP A 177 17.97 -4.81 4.63
CA ASP A 177 18.05 -3.33 4.64
C ASP A 177 19.10 -2.82 3.65
N THR A 178 20.21 -3.56 3.46
CA THR A 178 21.26 -3.23 2.49
C THR A 178 20.73 -3.29 1.05
N LEU A 179 19.98 -4.34 0.70
CA LEU A 179 19.35 -4.46 -0.61
C LEU A 179 18.36 -3.31 -0.87
N ILE A 180 17.52 -2.99 0.14
CA ILE A 180 16.57 -1.88 0.01
C ILE A 180 17.31 -0.56 -0.21
N GLU A 181 18.41 -0.34 0.50
CA GLU A 181 19.20 0.87 0.38
C GLU A 181 19.87 1.01 -1.00
N ASP A 182 20.46 -0.06 -1.52
CA ASP A 182 21.05 -0.10 -2.85
C ASP A 182 20.00 0.22 -3.92
N ILE A 183 18.90 -0.51 -3.94
CA ILE A 183 17.81 -0.30 -4.91
C ILE A 183 17.20 1.09 -4.77
N ARG A 184 17.00 1.59 -3.54
CA ARG A 184 16.51 2.94 -3.30
C ARG A 184 17.42 3.98 -3.96
N ASN A 185 18.74 3.86 -3.78
CA ASN A 185 19.71 4.79 -4.34
C ASN A 185 19.68 4.74 -5.88
N ARG A 186 19.67 3.55 -6.48
CA ARG A 186 19.56 3.38 -7.94
C ARG A 186 18.26 3.98 -8.48
N VAL A 187 17.11 3.70 -7.86
CA VAL A 187 15.81 4.30 -8.22
C VAL A 187 15.85 5.82 -8.12
N TYR A 188 16.48 6.37 -7.08
CA TYR A 188 16.60 7.81 -6.90
C TYR A 188 17.47 8.47 -7.97
N GLU A 189 18.61 7.86 -8.32
CA GLU A 189 19.46 8.36 -9.39
C GLU A 189 18.68 8.45 -10.72
N ILE A 190 17.95 7.40 -11.09
CA ILE A 190 17.11 7.40 -12.30
C ILE A 190 16.02 8.48 -12.20
N TYR A 191 15.38 8.62 -11.04
CA TYR A 191 14.40 9.67 -10.81
C TYR A 191 14.99 11.06 -11.03
N LYS A 192 16.20 11.32 -10.54
CA LYS A 192 16.92 12.61 -10.75
C LYS A 192 17.30 12.83 -12.19
N GLN A 193 17.85 11.83 -12.88
CA GLN A 193 18.22 11.89 -14.30
C GLN A 193 17.04 12.27 -15.21
N HIS A 194 15.82 11.89 -14.83
CA HIS A 194 14.59 12.19 -15.58
C HIS A 194 13.86 13.45 -15.08
N GLY A 195 14.50 14.27 -14.26
CA GLY A 195 13.99 15.59 -13.86
C GLY A 195 13.60 15.72 -12.38
N GLY A 196 13.64 14.63 -11.58
CA GLY A 196 13.55 14.66 -10.12
C GLY A 196 12.33 15.37 -9.55
N ASN A 197 11.14 15.16 -10.11
CA ASN A 197 9.93 15.85 -9.69
C ASN A 197 8.67 14.97 -9.80
N GLY A 198 7.58 15.42 -9.20
CA GLY A 198 6.33 14.66 -9.16
C GLY A 198 5.69 14.38 -10.53
N ARG A 199 6.12 15.00 -11.63
CA ARG A 199 5.64 14.64 -12.98
C ARG A 199 6.25 13.32 -13.43
N VAL A 200 7.54 13.10 -13.12
CA VAL A 200 8.22 11.82 -13.39
C VAL A 200 7.54 10.70 -12.61
N ALA A 201 7.33 10.87 -11.32
CA ALA A 201 6.70 9.88 -10.45
C ALA A 201 5.22 9.57 -10.79
N LYS A 202 4.57 10.39 -11.60
CA LYS A 202 3.20 10.18 -12.10
C LYS A 202 3.17 9.65 -13.53
N SER A 203 4.33 9.50 -14.17
CA SER A 203 4.44 9.05 -15.56
C SER A 203 4.49 7.53 -15.63
N ALA A 204 3.65 6.95 -16.47
CA ALA A 204 3.71 5.52 -16.79
C ALA A 204 5.04 5.07 -17.44
N LYS A 205 5.86 6.03 -17.92
CA LYS A 205 7.19 5.71 -18.47
C LYS A 205 8.21 5.41 -17.38
N PHE A 206 8.04 5.95 -16.18
CA PHE A 206 9.05 5.82 -15.13
C PHE A 206 9.27 4.36 -14.72
N ILE A 207 8.21 3.54 -14.71
CA ILE A 207 8.34 2.10 -14.43
C ILE A 207 9.21 1.37 -15.46
N GLN A 208 9.22 1.81 -16.73
CA GLN A 208 10.06 1.21 -17.77
C GLN A 208 11.56 1.44 -17.50
N TYR A 209 11.92 2.61 -16.98
CA TYR A 209 13.30 2.87 -16.57
C TYR A 209 13.72 2.01 -15.37
N ILE A 210 12.78 1.76 -14.44
CA ILE A 210 13.04 0.87 -13.32
C ILE A 210 13.19 -0.60 -13.80
N ASP A 211 12.35 -1.03 -14.72
CA ASP A 211 12.51 -2.38 -15.31
C ASP A 211 13.87 -2.55 -16.00
N ASN A 212 14.29 -1.57 -16.79
CA ASN A 212 15.60 -1.61 -17.46
C ASN A 212 16.74 -1.66 -16.43
N MET A 213 16.68 -0.89 -15.35
CA MET A 213 17.66 -0.93 -14.26
C MET A 213 17.78 -2.32 -13.62
N LEU A 214 16.67 -3.05 -13.54
CA LEU A 214 16.64 -4.39 -12.96
C LEU A 214 17.11 -5.48 -13.93
N ASP A 215 17.23 -5.19 -15.22
CA ASP A 215 17.71 -6.10 -16.27
C ASP A 215 19.24 -5.99 -16.47
N GLU A 216 19.89 -4.96 -15.87
CA GLU A 216 21.34 -4.75 -15.80
C GLU A 216 22.00 -5.57 -14.69
#